data_91bb8cd43fec58d0981845ddfedf21fe
#
_entry.id   91bb8cd43fec58d0981845ddfedf21fe
#
_cell.length_a   1.000
_cell.length_b   1.000
_cell.length_c   1.000
_cell.angle_alpha   90.00
_cell.angle_beta   90.00
_cell.angle_gamma   90.00
#
_symmetry.space_group_name_H-M   'P 1'
#
loop_
_entity.id
_entity.type
_entity.pdbx_description
1 polymer ?
#
loop_
_entity_poly.entity_id
_entity_poly.type
_entity_poly.pdbx_seq_one_letter_code
_entity_poly.pdbx_strand_id
1 'polypeptide(L)'
;MNDIERKIKINGVKSGLLLGLIITALSIASYYFITSITKSPVLFVAGPIIFSVFIPIFCVVFFCFNARKSIGGYWTFKQATTGIFTMFLVAYLVQFIGKSIIFDKFVEPNGIQKTQTAAINAKADILKQRGNAQVAIDKDIADMKKDFAQQQNTSIGSTIQGIVISVLFIFLLALVFGSLFKK
;
A
#
# COMPACT_ATOMS: atom_id res chain seq x y z
N MET A 1 26.31 -1.72 -20.97
CA MET A 1 25.20 -0.97 -20.34
C MET A 1 25.58 0.50 -20.42
N ASN A 2 24.77 1.31 -21.09
CA ASN A 2 25.06 2.74 -21.29
C ASN A 2 25.08 3.48 -19.95
N ASP A 3 25.95 4.48 -19.76
CA ASP A 3 26.04 5.25 -18.49
C ASP A 3 24.70 5.84 -18.05
N ILE A 4 23.85 6.23 -18.99
CA ILE A 4 22.50 6.71 -18.72
C ILE A 4 21.60 5.61 -18.12
N GLU A 5 21.63 4.40 -18.68
CA GLU A 5 20.84 3.28 -18.15
C GLU A 5 21.27 2.90 -16.73
N ARG A 6 22.56 2.94 -16.46
CA ARG A 6 23.10 2.73 -15.11
C ARG A 6 22.61 3.79 -14.15
N LYS A 7 22.65 5.07 -14.52
CA LYS A 7 22.14 6.18 -13.70
C LYS A 7 20.64 6.03 -13.42
N ILE A 8 19.84 5.66 -14.42
CA ILE A 8 18.40 5.43 -14.27
C ILE A 8 18.13 4.35 -13.24
N LYS A 9 18.80 3.20 -13.32
CA LYS A 9 18.62 2.10 -12.37
C LYS A 9 19.06 2.49 -10.95
N ILE A 10 20.22 3.13 -10.79
CA ILE A 10 20.71 3.57 -9.48
C ILE A 10 19.74 4.59 -8.85
N ASN A 11 19.25 5.56 -9.60
CA ASN A 11 18.29 6.53 -9.12
C ASN A 11 16.94 5.85 -8.80
N GLY A 12 16.51 4.89 -9.60
CA GLY A 12 15.32 4.07 -9.32
C GLY A 12 15.46 3.33 -7.98
N VAL A 13 16.61 2.69 -7.72
CA VAL A 13 16.86 2.01 -6.44
C VAL A 13 16.87 2.99 -5.28
N LYS A 14 17.60 4.11 -5.37
CA LYS A 14 17.66 5.12 -4.30
C LYS A 14 16.27 5.70 -3.98
N SER A 15 15.54 6.10 -5.00
CA SER A 15 14.17 6.62 -4.86
C SER A 15 13.22 5.55 -4.33
N GLY A 16 13.40 4.30 -4.76
CA GLY A 16 12.61 3.16 -4.29
C GLY A 16 12.83 2.85 -2.81
N LEU A 17 14.06 2.91 -2.32
CA LEU A 17 14.37 2.76 -0.89
C LEU A 17 13.67 3.84 -0.05
N LEU A 18 13.79 5.10 -0.44
CA LEU A 18 13.14 6.20 0.27
C LEU A 18 11.61 6.09 0.20
N LEU A 19 11.07 5.84 -0.99
CA LEU A 19 9.62 5.66 -1.17
C LEU A 19 9.10 4.49 -0.34
N GLY A 20 9.81 3.37 -0.32
CA GLY A 20 9.46 2.19 0.46
C GLY A 20 9.43 2.45 1.97
N LEU A 21 10.42 3.19 2.48
CA LEU A 21 10.44 3.62 3.88
C LEU A 21 9.25 4.55 4.22
N ILE A 22 8.96 5.51 3.34
CA ILE A 22 7.81 6.40 3.52
C ILE A 22 6.50 5.60 3.52
N ILE A 23 6.31 4.71 2.54
CA ILE A 23 5.09 3.89 2.45
C ILE A 23 4.97 2.96 3.68
N THR A 24 6.08 2.39 4.16
CA THR A 24 6.07 1.57 5.38
C THR A 24 5.63 2.40 6.59
N ALA A 25 6.20 3.60 6.78
CA ALA A 25 5.82 4.49 7.86
C ALA A 25 4.34 4.92 7.77
N LEU A 26 3.85 5.24 6.57
CA LEU A 26 2.43 5.56 6.33
C LEU A 26 1.51 4.37 6.62
N SER A 27 1.91 3.15 6.27
CA SER A 27 1.15 1.94 6.56
C SER A 27 1.04 1.68 8.06
N ILE A 28 2.13 1.89 8.80
CA ILE A 28 2.14 1.78 10.26
C ILE A 28 1.30 2.89 10.90
N ALA A 29 1.43 4.12 10.42
CA ALA A 29 0.60 5.24 10.88
C ALA A 29 -0.90 4.98 10.62
N SER A 30 -1.25 4.49 9.44
CA SER A 30 -2.62 4.09 9.10
C SER A 30 -3.15 3.02 10.04
N TYR A 31 -2.34 2.00 10.35
CA TYR A 31 -2.69 0.96 11.30
C TYR A 31 -3.05 1.53 12.69
N TYR A 32 -2.17 2.34 13.28
CA TYR A 32 -2.45 2.95 14.59
C TYR A 32 -3.61 3.94 14.53
N PHE A 33 -3.76 4.65 13.41
CA PHE A 33 -4.89 5.55 13.21
C PHE A 33 -6.23 4.82 13.33
N ILE A 34 -6.40 3.66 12.68
CA ILE A 34 -7.66 2.92 12.71
C ILE A 34 -7.85 2.07 13.97
N THR A 35 -6.77 1.62 14.61
CA THR A 35 -6.86 0.73 15.77
C THR A 35 -6.87 1.46 17.12
N SER A 36 -6.30 2.66 17.18
CA SER A 36 -6.06 3.34 18.47
C SER A 36 -6.52 4.80 18.51
N ILE A 37 -6.57 5.50 17.38
CA ILE A 37 -6.79 6.95 17.36
C ILE A 37 -8.24 7.29 17.01
N THR A 38 -8.74 6.77 15.88
CA THR A 38 -10.08 7.17 15.42
C THR A 38 -11.19 6.42 16.09
N LYS A 39 -12.22 7.17 16.50
CA LYS A 39 -13.52 6.64 16.94
C LYS A 39 -14.62 6.93 15.92
N SER A 40 -14.32 7.68 14.87
CA SER A 40 -15.27 8.05 13.84
C SER A 40 -15.33 6.99 12.75
N PRO A 41 -16.52 6.41 12.45
CA PRO A 41 -16.67 5.46 11.36
C PRO A 41 -16.28 6.02 9.99
N VAL A 42 -16.50 7.31 9.76
CA VAL A 42 -16.13 7.99 8.51
C VAL A 42 -14.60 8.06 8.38
N LEU A 43 -13.91 8.45 9.45
CA LEU A 43 -12.44 8.52 9.46
C LEU A 43 -11.80 7.14 9.41
N PHE A 44 -12.47 6.10 9.94
CA PHE A 44 -12.02 4.72 9.81
C PHE A 44 -11.90 4.28 8.33
N VAL A 45 -12.81 4.74 7.47
CA VAL A 45 -12.77 4.44 6.03
C VAL A 45 -11.87 5.42 5.28
N ALA A 46 -11.99 6.72 5.55
CA ALA A 46 -11.26 7.76 4.83
C ALA A 46 -9.75 7.78 5.16
N GLY A 47 -9.39 7.52 6.42
CA GLY A 47 -7.99 7.55 6.86
C GLY A 47 -7.08 6.63 6.04
N PRO A 48 -7.35 5.31 5.97
CA PRO A 48 -6.54 4.40 5.16
C PRO A 48 -6.42 4.81 3.69
N ILE A 49 -7.46 5.39 3.09
CA ILE A 49 -7.42 5.87 1.71
C ILE A 49 -6.42 7.03 1.58
N ILE A 50 -6.42 7.96 2.52
CA ILE A 50 -5.48 9.07 2.53
C ILE A 50 -4.04 8.55 2.67
N PHE A 51 -3.78 7.70 3.67
CA PHE A 51 -2.44 7.17 3.94
C PHE A 51 -1.92 6.22 2.87
N SER A 52 -2.79 5.39 2.27
CA SER A 52 -2.37 4.32 1.35
C SER A 52 -2.49 4.70 -0.13
N VAL A 53 -3.24 5.76 -0.47
CA VAL A 53 -3.45 6.16 -1.87
C VAL A 53 -2.96 7.59 -2.11
N PHE A 54 -3.55 8.59 -1.45
CA PHE A 54 -3.27 9.99 -1.79
C PHE A 54 -1.82 10.38 -1.50
N ILE A 55 -1.33 10.13 -0.28
CA ILE A 55 0.04 10.51 0.08
C ILE A 55 1.09 9.75 -0.75
N PRO A 56 1.01 8.41 -0.95
CA PRO A 56 1.93 7.71 -1.83
C PRO A 56 1.93 8.21 -3.27
N ILE A 57 0.79 8.56 -3.86
CA ILE A 57 0.73 9.13 -5.21
C ILE A 57 1.52 10.44 -5.29
N PHE A 58 1.36 11.36 -4.33
CA PHE A 58 2.15 12.59 -4.28
C PHE A 58 3.65 12.30 -4.18
N CYS A 59 4.05 11.35 -3.33
CA CYS A 59 5.44 10.94 -3.22
C CYS A 59 5.98 10.37 -4.54
N VAL A 60 5.22 9.50 -5.21
CA VAL A 60 5.61 8.93 -6.51
C VAL A 60 5.82 10.01 -7.56
N VAL A 61 4.88 10.96 -7.69
CA VAL A 61 4.97 12.09 -8.63
C VAL A 61 6.24 12.89 -8.34
N PHE A 62 6.50 13.22 -7.08
CA PHE A 62 7.71 13.94 -6.65
C PHE A 62 8.99 13.19 -7.02
N PHE A 63 9.08 11.89 -6.74
CA PHE A 63 10.25 11.08 -7.08
C PHE A 63 10.42 10.92 -8.59
N CYS A 64 9.35 10.80 -9.37
CA CYS A 64 9.42 10.76 -10.83
C CYS A 64 9.99 12.05 -11.42
N PHE A 65 9.58 13.22 -10.92
CA PHE A 65 10.15 14.51 -11.33
C PHE A 65 11.64 14.60 -11.00
N ASN A 66 12.03 14.22 -9.78
CA ASN A 66 13.43 14.25 -9.36
C ASN A 66 14.29 13.27 -10.17
N ALA A 67 13.82 12.05 -10.40
CA ALA A 67 14.52 11.05 -11.19
C ALA A 67 14.75 11.54 -12.63
N ARG A 68 13.73 12.14 -13.24
CA ARG A 68 13.84 12.74 -14.58
C ARG A 68 14.85 13.89 -14.61
N LYS A 69 14.80 14.81 -13.62
CA LYS A 69 15.74 15.94 -13.52
C LYS A 69 17.19 15.46 -13.38
N SER A 70 17.45 14.38 -12.67
CA SER A 70 18.79 13.86 -12.41
C SER A 70 19.50 13.27 -13.64
N ILE A 71 18.77 12.97 -14.72
CA ILE A 71 19.32 12.43 -15.98
C ILE A 71 19.30 13.45 -17.13
N GLY A 72 19.08 14.72 -16.82
CA GLY A 72 19.12 15.81 -17.84
C GLY A 72 17.76 16.31 -18.28
N GLY A 73 16.66 15.90 -17.64
CA GLY A 73 15.31 16.41 -17.88
C GLY A 73 14.53 15.73 -19.00
N TYR A 74 15.17 14.88 -19.79
CA TYR A 74 14.56 14.12 -20.88
C TYR A 74 14.82 12.62 -20.69
N TRP A 75 13.79 11.82 -20.85
CA TRP A 75 13.91 10.37 -20.95
C TRP A 75 12.88 9.77 -21.89
N THR A 76 13.29 8.74 -22.59
CA THR A 76 12.40 8.00 -23.48
C THR A 76 11.37 7.22 -22.64
N PHE A 77 10.28 6.79 -23.26
CA PHE A 77 9.29 5.94 -22.61
C PHE A 77 9.93 4.69 -21.95
N LYS A 78 10.84 4.02 -22.67
CA LYS A 78 11.58 2.85 -22.14
C LYS A 78 12.40 3.19 -20.90
N GLN A 79 13.11 4.31 -20.92
CA GLN A 79 13.92 4.77 -19.79
C GLN A 79 13.05 5.14 -18.58
N ALA A 80 11.97 5.87 -18.83
CA ALA A 80 11.01 6.24 -17.80
C ALA A 80 10.39 4.99 -17.14
N THR A 81 9.84 4.09 -17.95
CA THR A 81 9.23 2.84 -17.45
C THR A 81 10.23 2.00 -16.66
N THR A 82 11.48 1.85 -17.16
CA THR A 82 12.51 1.06 -16.46
C THR A 82 12.87 1.68 -15.12
N GLY A 83 13.06 3.01 -15.05
CA GLY A 83 13.41 3.72 -13.82
C GLY A 83 12.27 3.65 -12.78
N ILE A 84 11.04 3.89 -13.23
CA ILE A 84 9.85 3.87 -12.37
C ILE A 84 9.54 2.44 -11.90
N PHE A 85 9.64 1.44 -12.78
CA PHE A 85 9.48 0.03 -12.40
C PHE A 85 10.51 -0.38 -11.33
N THR A 86 11.79 -0.02 -11.53
CA THR A 86 12.83 -0.29 -10.53
C THR A 86 12.51 0.39 -9.20
N MET A 87 12.06 1.63 -9.20
CA MET A 87 11.65 2.38 -8.01
C MET A 87 10.49 1.68 -7.29
N PHE A 88 9.45 1.31 -8.00
CA PHE A 88 8.28 0.64 -7.41
C PHE A 88 8.60 -0.75 -6.88
N LEU A 89 9.39 -1.53 -7.62
CA LEU A 89 9.78 -2.87 -7.17
C LEU A 89 10.60 -2.81 -5.88
N VAL A 90 11.57 -1.90 -5.80
CA VAL A 90 12.37 -1.70 -4.59
C VAL A 90 11.50 -1.19 -3.44
N ALA A 91 10.60 -0.24 -3.68
CA ALA A 91 9.67 0.25 -2.67
C ALA A 91 8.76 -0.85 -2.14
N TYR A 92 8.25 -1.72 -3.01
CA TYR A 92 7.46 -2.88 -2.63
C TYR A 92 8.24 -3.85 -1.72
N LEU A 93 9.49 -4.17 -2.08
CA LEU A 93 10.33 -5.05 -1.27
C LEU A 93 10.62 -4.44 0.12
N VAL A 94 10.93 -3.16 0.19
CA VAL A 94 11.15 -2.45 1.47
C VAL A 94 9.87 -2.45 2.32
N GLN A 95 8.72 -2.16 1.71
CA GLN A 95 7.44 -2.19 2.41
C GLN A 95 7.09 -3.61 2.87
N PHE A 96 7.29 -4.62 2.04
CA PHE A 96 7.02 -6.02 2.39
C PHE A 96 7.87 -6.46 3.60
N ILE A 97 9.16 -6.15 3.60
CA ILE A 97 10.04 -6.45 4.72
C ILE A 97 9.64 -5.63 5.95
N GLY A 98 9.49 -4.33 5.81
CA GLY A 98 9.23 -3.42 6.93
C GLY A 98 7.85 -3.62 7.57
N LYS A 99 6.81 -3.77 6.76
CA LYS A 99 5.43 -3.94 7.27
C LYS A 99 5.13 -5.41 7.57
N SER A 100 5.21 -6.30 6.57
CA SER A 100 4.70 -7.68 6.72
C SER A 100 5.63 -8.60 7.50
N ILE A 101 6.95 -8.36 7.48
CA ILE A 101 7.89 -9.19 8.23
C ILE A 101 8.21 -8.56 9.58
N ILE A 102 8.68 -7.29 9.61
CA ILE A 102 9.14 -6.68 10.85
C ILE A 102 7.94 -6.26 11.71
N PHE A 103 7.07 -5.41 11.19
CA PHE A 103 5.98 -4.84 11.98
C PHE A 103 4.95 -5.89 12.38
N ASP A 104 4.39 -6.63 11.42
CA ASP A 104 3.28 -7.57 11.70
C ASP A 104 3.70 -8.81 12.49
N LYS A 105 4.97 -9.25 12.39
CA LYS A 105 5.42 -10.44 13.11
C LYS A 105 6.08 -10.13 14.45
N PHE A 106 6.82 -9.04 14.57
CA PHE A 106 7.63 -8.75 15.76
C PHE A 106 7.10 -7.59 16.60
N VAL A 107 6.50 -6.55 15.98
CA VAL A 107 6.01 -5.38 16.71
C VAL A 107 4.55 -5.57 17.12
N GLU A 108 3.71 -5.98 16.20
CA GLU A 108 2.27 -6.16 16.41
C GLU A 108 1.76 -7.53 15.92
N PRO A 109 2.13 -8.64 16.60
CA PRO A 109 1.72 -10.00 16.20
C PRO A 109 0.20 -10.18 16.13
N ASN A 110 -0.54 -9.42 16.94
CA ASN A 110 -2.01 -9.42 16.99
C ASN A 110 -2.62 -8.31 16.11
N GLY A 111 -1.84 -7.71 15.21
CA GLY A 111 -2.25 -6.56 14.39
C GLY A 111 -3.47 -6.86 13.52
N ILE A 112 -3.55 -8.06 12.96
CA ILE A 112 -4.69 -8.51 12.14
C ILE A 112 -5.96 -8.53 12.99
N GLN A 113 -5.93 -9.15 14.18
CA GLN A 113 -7.11 -9.23 15.06
C GLN A 113 -7.55 -7.84 15.54
N LYS A 114 -6.60 -6.96 15.89
CA LYS A 114 -6.92 -5.57 16.27
C LYS A 114 -7.60 -4.81 15.13
N THR A 115 -7.10 -4.97 13.90
CA THR A 115 -7.70 -4.35 12.71
C THR A 115 -9.09 -4.91 12.44
N GLN A 116 -9.28 -6.22 12.54
CA GLN A 116 -10.59 -6.87 12.36
C GLN A 116 -11.60 -6.39 13.41
N THR A 117 -11.18 -6.30 14.67
CA THR A 117 -12.02 -5.78 15.75
C THR A 117 -12.42 -4.33 15.50
N ALA A 118 -11.47 -3.48 15.11
CA ALA A 118 -11.75 -2.10 14.75
C ALA A 118 -12.73 -1.99 13.57
N ALA A 119 -12.58 -2.84 12.56
CA ALA A 119 -13.49 -2.88 11.40
C ALA A 119 -14.91 -3.31 11.78
N ILE A 120 -15.05 -4.31 12.65
CA ILE A 120 -16.34 -4.78 13.16
C ILE A 120 -17.03 -3.66 13.93
N ASN A 121 -16.32 -2.98 14.83
CA ASN A 121 -16.86 -1.89 15.62
C ASN A 121 -17.31 -0.72 14.74
N ALA A 122 -16.48 -0.32 13.78
CA ALA A 122 -16.82 0.75 12.83
C ALA A 122 -18.07 0.39 11.98
N LYS A 123 -18.17 -0.86 11.52
CA LYS A 123 -19.35 -1.34 10.78
C LYS A 123 -20.60 -1.31 11.63
N ALA A 124 -20.53 -1.80 12.90
CA ALA A 124 -21.65 -1.77 13.84
C ALA A 124 -22.12 -0.34 14.07
N ASP A 125 -21.21 0.61 14.28
CA ASP A 125 -21.55 2.01 14.51
C ASP A 125 -22.18 2.67 13.28
N ILE A 126 -21.70 2.36 12.08
CA ILE A 126 -22.32 2.82 10.81
C ILE A 126 -23.76 2.31 10.71
N LEU A 127 -24.00 1.03 10.98
CA LEU A 127 -25.32 0.43 10.87
C LEU A 127 -26.29 1.00 11.92
N LYS A 128 -25.83 1.22 13.16
CA LYS A 128 -26.61 1.89 14.21
C LYS A 128 -27.00 3.32 13.81
N GLN A 129 -26.03 4.10 13.28
CA GLN A 129 -26.30 5.48 12.82
C GLN A 129 -27.31 5.52 11.66
N ARG A 130 -27.39 4.47 10.86
CA ARG A 130 -28.37 4.33 9.76
C ARG A 130 -29.76 3.87 10.25
N GLY A 131 -29.93 3.59 11.55
CA GLY A 131 -31.19 3.15 12.12
C GLY A 131 -31.54 1.68 11.83
N ASN A 132 -30.55 0.85 11.49
CA ASN A 132 -30.79 -0.57 11.25
C ASN A 132 -31.25 -1.30 12.53
N ALA A 133 -32.14 -2.28 12.37
CA ALA A 133 -32.56 -3.12 13.48
C ALA A 133 -31.41 -3.95 14.03
N GLN A 134 -31.36 -4.16 15.36
CA GLN A 134 -30.25 -4.88 16.01
C GLN A 134 -30.01 -6.26 15.42
N VAL A 135 -31.06 -6.99 15.06
CA VAL A 135 -30.99 -8.33 14.43
C VAL A 135 -30.23 -8.29 13.08
N ALA A 136 -30.44 -7.23 12.29
CA ALA A 136 -29.75 -7.06 11.01
C ALA A 136 -28.25 -6.72 11.25
N ILE A 137 -27.96 -5.92 12.26
CA ILE A 137 -26.58 -5.59 12.67
C ILE A 137 -25.83 -6.85 13.09
N ASP A 138 -26.45 -7.66 13.97
CA ASP A 138 -25.84 -8.89 14.48
C ASP A 138 -25.55 -9.90 13.37
N LYS A 139 -26.45 -9.99 12.39
CA LYS A 139 -26.26 -10.84 11.20
C LYS A 139 -25.07 -10.35 10.36
N ASP A 140 -25.02 -9.07 10.00
CA ASP A 140 -23.93 -8.49 9.21
C ASP A 140 -22.57 -8.67 9.91
N ILE A 141 -22.53 -8.53 11.23
CA ILE A 141 -21.32 -8.74 12.03
C ILE A 141 -20.91 -10.23 12.04
N ALA A 142 -21.88 -11.14 12.16
CA ALA A 142 -21.59 -12.57 12.13
C ALA A 142 -21.02 -13.00 10.76
N ASP A 143 -21.59 -12.51 9.67
CA ASP A 143 -21.09 -12.76 8.32
C ASP A 143 -19.65 -12.21 8.15
N MET A 144 -19.40 -10.99 8.59
CA MET A 144 -18.07 -10.39 8.54
C MET A 144 -17.02 -11.16 9.37
N LYS A 145 -17.39 -11.66 10.56
CA LYS A 145 -16.51 -12.52 11.35
C LYS A 145 -16.17 -13.82 10.65
N LYS A 146 -17.16 -14.42 9.97
CA LYS A 146 -16.97 -15.64 9.18
C LYS A 146 -16.02 -15.41 8.01
N ASP A 147 -16.16 -14.30 7.29
CA ASP A 147 -15.27 -13.93 6.19
C ASP A 147 -13.82 -13.74 6.69
N PHE A 148 -13.63 -13.08 7.82
CA PHE A 148 -12.31 -12.93 8.44
C PHE A 148 -11.69 -14.27 8.85
N ALA A 149 -12.48 -15.19 9.39
CA ALA A 149 -12.00 -16.52 9.75
C ALA A 149 -11.56 -17.32 8.52
N GLN A 150 -12.26 -17.19 7.39
CA GLN A 150 -11.88 -17.82 6.13
C GLN A 150 -10.58 -17.23 5.54
N GLN A 151 -10.37 -15.91 5.65
CA GLN A 151 -9.17 -15.24 5.17
C GLN A 151 -7.90 -15.59 5.96
N GLN A 152 -8.02 -16.03 7.20
CA GLN A 152 -6.85 -16.43 8.00
C GLN A 152 -6.18 -17.73 7.51
N ASN A 153 -6.89 -18.55 6.75
CA ASN A 153 -6.39 -19.82 6.19
C ASN A 153 -5.65 -19.60 4.85
N THR A 154 -4.71 -18.66 4.81
CA THR A 154 -3.91 -18.43 3.60
C THR A 154 -2.86 -19.50 3.40
N SER A 155 -2.92 -20.22 2.28
CA SER A 155 -1.89 -21.20 1.90
C SER A 155 -0.64 -20.49 1.36
N ILE A 156 0.51 -21.20 1.38
CA ILE A 156 1.74 -20.70 0.74
C ILE A 156 1.49 -20.37 -0.73
N GLY A 157 0.66 -21.18 -1.42
CA GLY A 157 0.29 -20.93 -2.82
C GLY A 157 -0.41 -19.58 -3.03
N SER A 158 -1.34 -19.22 -2.14
CA SER A 158 -2.03 -17.92 -2.22
C SER A 158 -1.10 -16.73 -1.95
N THR A 159 -0.10 -16.90 -1.10
CA THR A 159 0.93 -15.89 -0.84
C THR A 159 1.80 -15.65 -2.08
N ILE A 160 2.26 -16.72 -2.73
CA ILE A 160 3.05 -16.62 -3.99
C ILE A 160 2.20 -15.97 -5.08
N GLN A 161 0.96 -16.38 -5.24
CA GLN A 161 0.03 -15.77 -6.20
C GLN A 161 -0.14 -14.27 -5.94
N GLY A 162 -0.29 -13.87 -4.68
CA GLY A 162 -0.39 -12.46 -4.30
C GLY A 162 0.85 -11.64 -4.68
N ILE A 163 2.06 -12.19 -4.49
CA ILE A 163 3.32 -11.55 -4.90
C ILE A 163 3.37 -11.38 -6.42
N VAL A 164 3.04 -12.42 -7.19
CA VAL A 164 3.04 -12.36 -8.66
C VAL A 164 2.06 -11.28 -9.16
N ILE A 165 0.83 -11.26 -8.63
CA ILE A 165 -0.17 -10.24 -8.97
C ILE A 165 0.34 -8.84 -8.62
N SER A 166 0.98 -8.66 -7.46
CA SER A 166 1.55 -7.37 -7.05
C SER A 166 2.63 -6.89 -8.01
N VAL A 167 3.53 -7.77 -8.45
CA VAL A 167 4.60 -7.42 -9.41
C VAL A 167 4.02 -7.05 -10.78
N LEU A 168 3.00 -7.78 -11.26
CA LEU A 168 2.30 -7.44 -12.50
C LEU A 168 1.61 -6.07 -12.40
N PHE A 169 0.95 -5.79 -11.29
CA PHE A 169 0.31 -4.51 -11.04
C PHE A 169 1.33 -3.36 -10.98
N ILE A 170 2.46 -3.56 -10.30
CA ILE A 170 3.59 -2.62 -10.27
C ILE A 170 4.09 -2.33 -11.68
N PHE A 171 4.20 -3.36 -12.54
CA PHE A 171 4.62 -3.18 -13.92
C PHE A 171 3.61 -2.34 -14.72
N LEU A 172 2.31 -2.62 -14.58
CA LEU A 172 1.27 -1.83 -15.23
C LEU A 172 1.28 -0.36 -14.77
N LEU A 173 1.42 -0.12 -13.46
CA LEU A 173 1.59 1.24 -12.95
C LEU A 173 2.84 1.92 -13.52
N ALA A 174 3.95 1.23 -13.64
CA ALA A 174 5.16 1.78 -14.22
C ALA A 174 5.00 2.17 -15.71
N LEU A 175 4.19 1.43 -16.47
CA LEU A 175 3.84 1.80 -17.85
C LEU A 175 2.99 3.08 -17.88
N VAL A 176 2.00 3.20 -17.00
CA VAL A 176 1.14 4.39 -16.91
C VAL A 176 1.97 5.62 -16.54
N PHE A 177 2.72 5.55 -15.45
CA PHE A 177 3.59 6.66 -15.03
C PHE A 177 4.70 6.93 -16.06
N GLY A 178 5.28 5.91 -16.66
CA GLY A 178 6.27 6.05 -17.73
C GLY A 178 5.71 6.82 -18.94
N SER A 179 4.44 6.59 -19.29
CA SER A 179 3.75 7.34 -20.33
C SER A 179 3.51 8.82 -19.95
N LEU A 180 3.18 9.10 -18.69
CA LEU A 180 2.94 10.46 -18.20
C LEU A 180 4.24 11.28 -18.09
N PHE A 181 5.34 10.64 -17.73
CA PHE A 181 6.61 11.33 -17.46
C PHE A 181 7.62 11.28 -18.62
N LYS A 182 7.35 10.55 -19.72
CA LYS A 182 8.17 10.62 -20.93
C LYS A 182 8.15 12.03 -21.52
N LYS A 183 9.29 12.47 -22.05
CA LYS A 183 9.45 13.65 -22.92
C LYS A 183 10.54 13.41 -23.93
#